data_1629204cba5bbb75a0e72c1a768acd39
#
_entry.id   1629204cba5bbb75a0e72c1a768acd39
#
_cell.length_a   1.000
_cell.length_b   1.000
_cell.length_c   1.000
_cell.angle_alpha   90.00
_cell.angle_beta   90.00
_cell.angle_gamma   90.00
#
_symmetry.space_group_name_H-M   'P 1'
#
loop_
_entity.id
_entity.type
_entity.pdbx_description
1 polymer ?
#
loop_
_entity_poly.entity_id
_entity_poly.type
_entity_poly.pdbx_seq_one_letter_code
_entity_poly.pdbx_strand_id
1 'polypeptide(L)'
;MKKKLNKETITSRAGIESDQQHGSVVPPLYLSTNFVFDELGKEQAYEYTRQGNPTRDHLTNALTELESGVGGEVTSSGMAAVTLIANTLKLNSKVILPHDCYGGTIRLFTSLKEKGVLDVYFTDQSDLVALENTFKEINPDLVWIEEEPLKIFPDCMRPIENDNEEKCI
;
A
#
# COMPACT_ATOMS: atom_id res chain seq x y z
N MET A 1 4.78 -13.01 28.56
CA MET A 1 4.64 -13.19 27.08
C MET A 1 3.17 -13.03 26.72
N LYS A 2 2.77 -12.01 25.92
CA LYS A 2 1.41 -11.94 25.39
C LYS A 2 1.21 -13.13 24.44
N LYS A 3 0.12 -13.91 24.63
CA LYS A 3 -0.23 -15.04 23.76
C LYS A 3 -0.50 -14.47 22.35
N LYS A 4 0.17 -15.03 21.32
CA LYS A 4 -0.08 -14.63 19.94
C LYS A 4 -1.52 -15.01 19.58
N LEU A 5 -2.35 -14.01 19.26
CA LEU A 5 -3.74 -14.22 18.85
C LEU A 5 -3.78 -14.77 17.43
N ASN A 6 -4.83 -15.51 17.07
CA ASN A 6 -5.08 -15.90 15.69
C ASN A 6 -5.76 -14.76 14.92
N LYS A 7 -5.74 -14.83 13.57
CA LYS A 7 -6.25 -13.75 12.70
C LYS A 7 -7.73 -13.45 12.93
N GLU A 8 -8.55 -14.46 13.19
CA GLU A 8 -10.00 -14.32 13.47
C GLU A 8 -10.22 -13.53 14.78
N THR A 9 -9.42 -13.79 15.79
CA THR A 9 -9.49 -13.06 17.06
C THR A 9 -9.02 -11.62 16.91
N ILE A 10 -7.95 -11.37 16.16
CA ILE A 10 -7.45 -10.01 15.86
C ILE A 10 -8.54 -9.22 15.14
N THR A 11 -9.14 -9.79 14.09
CA THR A 11 -10.19 -9.14 13.30
C THR A 11 -11.42 -8.80 14.16
N SER A 12 -11.89 -9.76 14.95
CA SER A 12 -13.10 -9.58 15.76
C SER A 12 -12.91 -8.61 16.96
N ARG A 13 -11.67 -8.37 17.36
CA ARG A 13 -11.32 -7.51 18.51
C ARG A 13 -10.64 -6.19 18.09
N ALA A 14 -10.50 -5.94 16.80
CA ALA A 14 -9.87 -4.72 16.29
C ALA A 14 -10.53 -3.46 16.88
N GLY A 15 -9.75 -2.61 17.54
CA GLY A 15 -10.22 -1.38 18.17
C GLY A 15 -11.02 -1.52 19.48
N ILE A 16 -11.32 -2.77 19.95
CA ILE A 16 -11.91 -2.97 21.27
C ILE A 16 -10.91 -2.48 22.34
N GLU A 17 -11.43 -1.84 23.41
CA GLU A 17 -10.64 -1.23 24.49
C GLU A 17 -9.87 0.05 24.08
N SER A 18 -10.10 0.57 22.88
CA SER A 18 -9.49 1.84 22.43
C SER A 18 -10.09 3.08 23.11
N ASP A 19 -11.37 3.01 23.51
CA ASP A 19 -12.05 4.09 24.21
C ASP A 19 -11.83 4.00 25.73
N GLN A 20 -10.85 4.74 26.20
CA GLN A 20 -10.53 4.81 27.63
C GLN A 20 -11.46 5.73 28.42
N GLN A 21 -12.27 6.56 27.75
CA GLN A 21 -13.15 7.52 28.40
C GLN A 21 -14.50 6.90 28.78
N HIS A 22 -15.10 6.13 27.87
CA HIS A 22 -16.46 5.60 28.07
C HIS A 22 -16.53 4.07 27.93
N GLY A 23 -15.44 3.42 27.52
CA GLY A 23 -15.36 1.97 27.39
C GLY A 23 -16.23 1.42 26.26
N SER A 24 -16.42 2.16 25.17
CA SER A 24 -17.24 1.68 24.06
C SER A 24 -16.58 0.49 23.38
N VAL A 25 -17.40 -0.50 23.00
CA VAL A 25 -16.92 -1.72 22.30
C VAL A 25 -16.48 -1.39 20.88
N VAL A 26 -17.19 -0.45 20.23
CA VAL A 26 -16.84 0.04 18.89
C VAL A 26 -15.96 1.27 19.06
N PRO A 27 -14.80 1.36 18.36
CA PRO A 27 -13.95 2.54 18.42
C PRO A 27 -14.71 3.81 18.03
N PRO A 28 -14.57 4.91 18.78
CA PRO A 28 -15.17 6.19 18.43
C PRO A 28 -14.67 6.70 17.07
N LEU A 29 -15.54 7.40 16.34
CA LEU A 29 -15.18 8.13 15.13
C LEU A 29 -14.77 9.56 15.48
N TYR A 30 -13.51 9.90 15.25
CA TYR A 30 -12.98 11.24 15.51
C TYR A 30 -13.08 12.10 14.25
N LEU A 31 -14.09 12.94 14.18
CA LEU A 31 -14.37 13.82 13.04
C LEU A 31 -13.64 15.19 13.14
N SER A 32 -12.86 15.38 14.21
CA SER A 32 -12.14 16.62 14.45
C SER A 32 -11.02 16.82 13.41
N THR A 33 -10.89 18.04 12.91
CA THR A 33 -9.76 18.45 12.07
C THR A 33 -8.54 18.81 12.92
N ASN A 34 -8.77 19.50 14.03
CA ASN A 34 -7.74 19.94 14.96
C ASN A 34 -7.95 19.31 16.34
N PHE A 35 -6.87 19.16 17.06
CA PHE A 35 -6.87 18.68 18.44
C PHE A 35 -6.36 19.79 19.39
N VAL A 36 -6.79 19.76 20.64
CA VAL A 36 -6.41 20.76 21.65
C VAL A 36 -4.97 20.51 22.09
N PHE A 37 -4.19 21.57 22.16
CA PHE A 37 -2.85 21.54 22.74
C PHE A 37 -2.93 21.77 24.25
N ASP A 38 -2.22 20.96 25.03
CA ASP A 38 -2.11 21.15 26.48
C ASP A 38 -1.21 22.35 26.80
N GLU A 39 -0.15 22.55 25.99
CA GLU A 39 0.85 23.59 26.19
C GLU A 39 1.44 24.01 24.85
N LEU A 40 1.77 25.29 24.70
CA LEU A 40 2.39 25.83 23.48
C LEU A 40 3.77 25.22 23.25
N GLY A 41 3.97 24.67 22.05
CA GLY A 41 5.26 24.09 21.62
C GLY A 41 5.51 22.66 22.16
N LYS A 42 4.55 22.05 22.84
CA LYS A 42 4.64 20.67 23.30
C LYS A 42 3.97 19.74 22.28
N GLU A 43 4.75 18.80 21.74
CA GLU A 43 4.24 17.78 20.84
C GLU A 43 3.19 16.90 21.52
N GLN A 44 2.15 16.56 20.78
CA GLN A 44 1.07 15.69 21.21
C GLN A 44 0.87 14.53 20.23
N ALA A 45 0.17 13.50 20.68
CA ALA A 45 -0.14 12.35 19.82
C ALA A 45 -0.93 12.74 18.57
N TYR A 46 -1.82 13.75 18.69
CA TYR A 46 -2.61 14.28 17.58
C TYR A 46 -2.68 15.81 17.67
N GLU A 47 -2.44 16.44 16.54
CA GLU A 47 -2.50 17.90 16.40
C GLU A 47 -3.46 18.29 15.27
N TYR A 48 -3.34 17.61 14.15
CA TYR A 48 -4.11 17.87 12.93
C TYR A 48 -4.40 16.56 12.19
N THR A 49 -5.64 16.35 11.77
CA THR A 49 -6.12 15.05 11.24
C THR A 49 -5.38 14.56 9.99
N ARG A 50 -4.77 15.45 9.20
CA ARG A 50 -3.94 15.06 8.05
C ARG A 50 -2.66 14.33 8.50
N GLN A 51 -2.08 14.74 9.62
CA GLN A 51 -0.87 14.13 10.19
C GLN A 51 -1.21 12.86 10.96
N GLY A 52 -2.22 12.89 11.83
CA GLY A 52 -2.65 11.77 12.65
C GLY A 52 -4.12 11.89 13.03
N ASN A 53 -4.83 10.76 13.09
CA ASN A 53 -6.21 10.70 13.55
C ASN A 53 -6.48 9.34 14.20
N PRO A 54 -7.04 9.30 15.44
CA PRO A 54 -7.27 8.03 16.13
C PRO A 54 -8.09 7.02 15.32
N THR A 55 -9.09 7.48 14.56
CA THR A 55 -9.91 6.58 13.71
C THR A 55 -9.07 5.89 12.65
N ARG A 56 -8.16 6.62 11.97
CA ARG A 56 -7.26 6.05 10.98
C ARG A 56 -6.26 5.09 11.62
N ASP A 57 -5.73 5.46 12.77
CA ASP A 57 -4.73 4.66 13.49
C ASP A 57 -5.30 3.34 13.99
N HIS A 58 -6.59 3.29 14.39
CA HIS A 58 -7.25 2.02 14.74
C HIS A 58 -7.25 1.04 13.55
N LEU A 59 -7.56 1.52 12.34
CA LEU A 59 -7.52 0.69 11.14
C LEU A 59 -6.09 0.27 10.80
N THR A 60 -5.15 1.21 10.81
CA THR A 60 -3.74 0.95 10.54
C THR A 60 -3.17 -0.11 11.49
N ASN A 61 -3.43 0.04 12.79
CA ASN A 61 -2.94 -0.90 13.80
C ASN A 61 -3.55 -2.30 13.63
N ALA A 62 -4.86 -2.38 13.33
CA ALA A 62 -5.53 -3.66 13.10
C ALA A 62 -4.94 -4.40 11.89
N LEU A 63 -4.73 -3.70 10.77
CA LEU A 63 -4.12 -4.26 9.56
C LEU A 63 -2.66 -4.65 9.80
N THR A 64 -1.90 -3.81 10.49
CA THR A 64 -0.51 -4.10 10.87
C THR A 64 -0.41 -5.38 11.70
N GLU A 65 -1.30 -5.56 12.68
CA GLU A 65 -1.32 -6.77 13.51
C GLU A 65 -1.71 -8.01 12.70
N LEU A 66 -2.72 -7.90 11.82
CA LEU A 66 -3.17 -8.98 10.93
C LEU A 66 -2.05 -9.48 10.01
N GLU A 67 -1.27 -8.56 9.46
CA GLU A 67 -0.16 -8.87 8.55
C GLU A 67 1.16 -9.15 9.29
N SER A 68 1.14 -9.13 10.63
CA SER A 68 2.36 -9.29 11.45
C SER A 68 3.45 -8.25 11.11
N GLY A 69 3.03 -7.07 10.67
CA GLY A 69 3.90 -5.95 10.33
C GLY A 69 4.47 -5.24 11.57
N VAL A 70 5.46 -4.39 11.34
CA VAL A 70 6.06 -3.51 12.36
C VAL A 70 5.44 -2.12 12.36
N GLY A 71 4.68 -1.78 11.31
CA GLY A 71 3.97 -0.54 11.11
C GLY A 71 3.17 -0.58 9.81
N GLY A 72 2.31 0.38 9.60
CA GLY A 72 1.48 0.50 8.41
C GLY A 72 1.02 1.92 8.16
N GLU A 73 0.53 2.18 6.96
CA GLU A 73 -0.11 3.43 6.56
C GLU A 73 -1.40 3.14 5.78
N VAL A 74 -2.40 3.96 6.00
CA VAL A 74 -3.67 3.91 5.28
C VAL A 74 -3.77 5.07 4.31
N THR A 75 -4.02 4.76 3.05
CA THR A 75 -4.17 5.75 1.98
C THR A 75 -5.60 5.77 1.44
N SER A 76 -5.94 6.81 0.66
CA SER A 76 -7.28 7.00 0.11
C SER A 76 -7.63 6.03 -1.03
N SER A 77 -6.65 5.32 -1.58
CA SER A 77 -6.83 4.34 -2.66
C SER A 77 -5.64 3.40 -2.78
N GLY A 78 -5.82 2.24 -3.43
CA GLY A 78 -4.71 1.33 -3.74
C GLY A 78 -3.60 2.00 -4.55
N MET A 79 -3.95 2.82 -5.55
CA MET A 79 -2.93 3.55 -6.32
C MET A 79 -2.18 4.61 -5.50
N ALA A 80 -2.81 5.19 -4.48
CA ALA A 80 -2.11 6.06 -3.54
C ALA A 80 -1.10 5.26 -2.68
N ALA A 81 -1.43 4.03 -2.29
CA ALA A 81 -0.50 3.13 -1.60
C ALA A 81 0.68 2.75 -2.49
N VAL A 82 0.43 2.35 -3.75
CA VAL A 82 1.49 2.05 -4.73
C VAL A 82 2.39 3.26 -4.94
N THR A 83 1.81 4.45 -5.10
CA THR A 83 2.57 5.70 -5.27
C THR A 83 3.40 6.04 -4.03
N LEU A 84 2.86 5.80 -2.84
CA LEU A 84 3.59 6.00 -1.59
C LEU A 84 4.86 5.15 -1.56
N ILE A 85 4.76 3.86 -1.89
CA ILE A 85 5.91 2.96 -1.96
C ILE A 85 6.91 3.43 -3.01
N ALA A 86 6.46 3.78 -4.22
CA ALA A 86 7.33 4.29 -5.27
C ALA A 86 8.12 5.55 -4.83
N ASN A 87 7.48 6.43 -4.04
CA ASN A 87 8.12 7.65 -3.53
C ASN A 87 9.13 7.40 -2.40
N THR A 88 9.18 6.21 -1.80
CA THR A 88 10.25 5.87 -0.82
C THR A 88 11.56 5.50 -1.49
N LEU A 89 11.52 5.21 -2.80
CA LEU A 89 12.70 4.83 -3.56
C LEU A 89 13.57 6.05 -3.91
N LYS A 90 14.85 5.82 -3.99
CA LYS A 90 15.81 6.83 -4.45
C LYS A 90 15.74 6.99 -5.97
N LEU A 91 16.22 8.12 -6.46
CA LEU A 91 16.40 8.34 -7.90
C LEU A 91 17.27 7.22 -8.49
N ASN A 92 16.87 6.71 -9.66
CA ASN A 92 17.50 5.59 -10.38
C ASN A 92 17.49 4.27 -9.61
N SER A 93 16.62 4.10 -8.60
CA SER A 93 16.40 2.78 -8.01
C SER A 93 15.87 1.82 -9.07
N LYS A 94 16.37 0.58 -8.99
CA LYS A 94 16.01 -0.51 -9.91
C LYS A 94 14.84 -1.29 -9.37
N VAL A 95 13.77 -1.38 -10.15
CA VAL A 95 12.51 -2.02 -9.75
C VAL A 95 12.15 -3.13 -10.73
N ILE A 96 11.90 -4.33 -10.22
CA ILE A 96 11.33 -5.43 -11.00
C ILE A 96 9.82 -5.49 -10.72
N LEU A 97 9.00 -5.54 -11.79
CA LEU A 97 7.55 -5.72 -11.71
C LEU A 97 7.10 -6.91 -12.55
N PRO A 98 5.97 -7.56 -12.20
CA PRO A 98 5.32 -8.49 -13.11
C PRO A 98 4.88 -7.76 -14.39
N HIS A 99 5.02 -8.43 -15.53
CA HIS A 99 4.60 -7.85 -16.81
C HIS A 99 3.07 -7.73 -16.94
N ASP A 100 2.34 -8.49 -16.13
CA ASP A 100 0.88 -8.60 -16.09
C ASP A 100 0.24 -8.04 -14.81
N CYS A 101 0.94 -7.17 -14.07
CA CYS A 101 0.39 -6.54 -12.87
C CYS A 101 -0.75 -5.56 -13.20
N TYR A 102 -1.43 -5.06 -12.17
CA TYR A 102 -2.54 -4.12 -12.33
C TYR A 102 -2.19 -2.96 -13.26
N GLY A 103 -3.08 -2.65 -14.22
CA GLY A 103 -2.82 -1.65 -15.25
C GLY A 103 -2.49 -0.24 -14.72
N GLY A 104 -2.98 0.12 -13.51
CA GLY A 104 -2.59 1.36 -12.83
C GLY A 104 -1.13 1.34 -12.39
N THR A 105 -0.66 0.21 -11.87
CA THR A 105 0.74 -0.02 -11.48
C THR A 105 1.65 0.09 -12.70
N ILE A 106 1.30 -0.60 -13.80
CA ILE A 106 2.06 -0.53 -15.07
C ILE A 106 2.20 0.92 -15.53
N ARG A 107 1.09 1.66 -15.62
CA ARG A 107 1.10 3.06 -16.09
C ARG A 107 1.96 3.96 -15.20
N LEU A 108 1.87 3.82 -13.89
CA LEU A 108 2.66 4.60 -12.95
C LEU A 108 4.15 4.35 -13.14
N PHE A 109 4.57 3.09 -13.08
CA PHE A 109 5.99 2.75 -13.17
C PHE A 109 6.57 2.99 -14.57
N THR A 110 5.80 2.79 -15.64
CA THR A 110 6.20 3.20 -17.00
C THR A 110 6.44 4.71 -17.07
N SER A 111 5.54 5.52 -16.51
CA SER A 111 5.73 6.98 -16.47
C SER A 111 6.97 7.39 -15.67
N LEU A 112 7.24 6.72 -14.54
CA LEU A 112 8.45 6.99 -13.73
C LEU A 112 9.73 6.61 -14.48
N LYS A 113 9.71 5.51 -15.25
CA LYS A 113 10.81 5.10 -16.15
C LYS A 113 11.05 6.12 -17.24
N GLU A 114 10.00 6.52 -17.98
CA GLU A 114 10.09 7.48 -19.07
C GLU A 114 10.61 8.85 -18.61
N LYS A 115 10.29 9.25 -17.38
CA LYS A 115 10.80 10.47 -16.75
C LYS A 115 12.22 10.33 -16.21
N GLY A 116 12.83 9.15 -16.26
CA GLY A 116 14.16 8.90 -15.72
C GLY A 116 14.21 8.98 -14.19
N VAL A 117 13.11 8.68 -13.51
CA VAL A 117 13.06 8.67 -12.03
C VAL A 117 13.49 7.31 -11.50
N LEU A 118 13.02 6.23 -12.12
CA LEU A 118 13.32 4.84 -11.74
C LEU A 118 13.77 4.02 -12.95
N ASP A 119 14.61 3.02 -12.71
CA ASP A 119 14.97 1.99 -13.67
C ASP A 119 14.02 0.80 -13.52
N VAL A 120 13.07 0.65 -14.44
CA VAL A 120 11.97 -0.30 -14.29
C VAL A 120 12.12 -1.46 -15.29
N TYR A 121 11.98 -2.68 -14.78
CA TYR A 121 12.10 -3.94 -15.50
C TYR A 121 10.84 -4.77 -15.33
N PHE A 122 10.15 -5.05 -16.43
CA PHE A 122 8.98 -5.92 -16.43
C PHE A 122 9.42 -7.35 -16.74
N THR A 123 9.01 -8.31 -15.90
CA THR A 123 9.45 -9.72 -15.99
C THR A 123 8.26 -10.65 -15.83
N ASP A 124 8.26 -11.76 -16.52
CA ASP A 124 7.34 -12.86 -16.25
C ASP A 124 7.71 -13.51 -14.91
N GLN A 125 6.93 -13.22 -13.87
CA GLN A 125 7.16 -13.74 -12.53
C GLN A 125 6.59 -15.15 -12.32
N SER A 126 5.88 -15.72 -13.31
CA SER A 126 5.48 -17.13 -13.33
C SER A 126 6.66 -18.04 -13.70
N ASP A 127 7.64 -17.52 -14.45
CA ASP A 127 8.90 -18.20 -14.74
C ASP A 127 9.95 -17.83 -13.67
N LEU A 128 10.07 -18.69 -12.66
CA LEU A 128 11.01 -18.49 -11.55
C LEU A 128 12.48 -18.46 -12.00
N VAL A 129 12.83 -19.16 -13.09
CA VAL A 129 14.20 -19.17 -13.63
C VAL A 129 14.50 -17.83 -14.27
N ALA A 130 13.59 -17.31 -15.09
CA ALA A 130 13.72 -15.99 -15.69
C ALA A 130 13.78 -14.89 -14.62
N LEU A 131 12.94 -14.96 -13.59
CA LEU A 131 12.94 -14.02 -12.46
C LEU A 131 14.28 -14.06 -11.71
N GLU A 132 14.80 -15.25 -11.39
CA GLU A 132 16.08 -15.40 -10.67
C GLU A 132 17.25 -14.82 -11.49
N ASN A 133 17.27 -15.07 -12.80
CA ASN A 133 18.30 -14.54 -13.69
C ASN A 133 18.21 -13.00 -13.75
N THR A 134 17.02 -12.44 -13.93
CA THR A 134 16.78 -11.00 -13.93
C THR A 134 17.20 -10.37 -12.59
N PHE A 135 16.85 -11.01 -11.48
CA PHE A 135 17.24 -10.54 -10.14
C PHE A 135 18.77 -10.47 -9.98
N LYS A 136 19.50 -11.51 -10.41
CA LYS A 136 20.97 -11.56 -10.31
C LYS A 136 21.65 -10.54 -11.22
N GLU A 137 21.12 -10.33 -12.43
CA GLU A 137 21.67 -9.39 -13.42
C GLU A 137 21.46 -7.94 -12.99
N ILE A 138 20.25 -7.61 -12.52
CA ILE A 138 19.84 -6.23 -12.23
C ILE A 138 20.26 -5.82 -10.83
N ASN A 139 20.24 -6.73 -9.86
CA ASN A 139 20.38 -6.45 -8.43
C ASN A 139 19.41 -5.34 -7.99
N PRO A 140 18.09 -5.59 -7.94
CA PRO A 140 17.05 -4.59 -7.76
C PRO A 140 16.99 -4.05 -6.32
N ASP A 141 16.53 -2.80 -6.18
CA ASP A 141 16.21 -2.18 -4.91
C ASP A 141 14.80 -2.56 -4.44
N LEU A 142 13.89 -2.87 -5.38
CA LEU A 142 12.53 -3.33 -5.12
C LEU A 142 12.13 -4.43 -6.11
N VAL A 143 11.53 -5.50 -5.58
CA VAL A 143 10.77 -6.48 -6.36
C VAL A 143 9.30 -6.34 -5.97
N TRP A 144 8.48 -5.93 -6.92
CA TRP A 144 7.03 -5.83 -6.78
C TRP A 144 6.40 -7.17 -7.14
N ILE A 145 5.54 -7.69 -6.28
CA ILE A 145 4.81 -8.94 -6.49
C ILE A 145 3.32 -8.65 -6.36
N GLU A 146 2.53 -9.16 -7.26
CA GLU A 146 1.06 -9.15 -7.17
C GLU A 146 0.56 -10.59 -7.29
N GLU A 147 -0.22 -11.05 -6.31
CA GLU A 147 -0.70 -12.43 -6.19
C GLU A 147 -1.96 -12.66 -7.01
N GLU A 148 -2.36 -12.07 -7.92
CA GLU A 148 -3.34 -12.40 -8.96
C GLU A 148 -3.46 -11.23 -9.95
N PRO A 149 -3.20 -11.49 -11.23
CA PRO A 149 -3.84 -10.67 -12.23
C PRO A 149 -5.35 -10.84 -12.04
N LEU A 150 -6.07 -9.74 -11.94
CA LEU A 150 -7.54 -9.74 -11.90
C LEU A 150 -8.07 -10.50 -13.11
N LYS A 151 -8.19 -11.83 -12.97
CA LYS A 151 -8.79 -12.72 -14.00
C LYS A 151 -10.27 -12.40 -14.26
N ILE A 152 -10.83 -11.44 -13.50
CA ILE A 152 -12.23 -11.04 -13.62
C ILE A 152 -12.48 -10.17 -14.87
N PHE A 153 -11.44 -9.50 -15.43
CA PHE A 153 -11.56 -8.69 -16.64
C PHE A 153 -10.32 -8.85 -17.55
N PRO A 154 -10.15 -10.01 -18.20
CA PRO A 154 -8.95 -10.27 -19.00
C PRO A 154 -8.78 -9.34 -20.20
N ASP A 155 -9.86 -8.73 -20.68
CA ASP A 155 -9.84 -7.94 -21.93
C ASP A 155 -9.70 -6.42 -21.70
N CYS A 156 -9.92 -5.91 -20.49
CA CYS A 156 -9.81 -4.47 -20.21
C CYS A 156 -8.41 -3.99 -19.85
N MET A 157 -7.44 -4.87 -19.70
CA MET A 157 -6.10 -4.54 -19.22
C MET A 157 -4.98 -4.82 -20.23
N ARG A 158 -5.31 -5.20 -21.46
CA ARG A 158 -4.26 -5.32 -22.51
C ARG A 158 -3.70 -3.93 -22.82
N PRO A 159 -2.39 -3.81 -23.04
CA PRO A 159 -1.84 -2.61 -23.65
C PRO A 159 -2.65 -2.29 -24.90
N ILE A 160 -3.02 -1.03 -25.08
CA ILE A 160 -3.62 -0.57 -26.34
C ILE A 160 -2.50 -0.68 -27.37
N GLU A 161 -2.37 -1.81 -28.02
CA GLU A 161 -1.71 -1.87 -29.32
C GLU A 161 -2.58 -1.03 -30.26
N ASN A 162 -1.97 -0.04 -30.90
CA ASN A 162 -2.60 0.85 -31.86
C ASN A 162 -3.12 0.06 -33.06
N ASP A 163 -4.26 -0.57 -32.93
CA ASP A 163 -5.09 -0.98 -34.03
C ASP A 163 -6.52 -0.51 -33.75
N ASN A 164 -6.97 0.36 -34.67
CA ASN A 164 -8.31 0.91 -34.72
C ASN A 164 -9.35 -0.18 -34.54
N GLU A 165 -9.91 -0.34 -33.33
CA GLU A 165 -11.29 -0.77 -33.15
C GLU A 165 -11.70 -0.72 -31.67
N GLU A 166 -12.60 0.18 -31.41
CA GLU A 166 -13.72 0.19 -30.51
C GLU A 166 -13.74 -0.61 -29.19
N LYS A 167 -13.90 0.15 -28.12
CA LYS A 167 -14.77 -0.09 -26.94
C LYS A 167 -14.18 -0.81 -25.74
N CYS A 168 -13.90 0.01 -24.72
CA CYS A 168 -14.49 -0.24 -23.41
C CYS A 168 -14.83 1.14 -22.80
N ILE A 169 -16.13 1.36 -22.58
CA ILE A 169 -16.67 2.45 -21.75
C ILE A 169 -16.48 2.06 -20.30
#